data_f5600c4899907a340d9dd57c38786491
#
_entry.id   f5600c4899907a340d9dd57c38786491
#
_cell.length_a   1.000
_cell.length_b   1.000
_cell.length_c   1.000
_cell.angle_alpha   90.00
_cell.angle_beta   90.00
_cell.angle_gamma   90.00
#
_symmetry.space_group_name_H-M   'P 1'
#
loop_
_entity.id
_entity.type
_entity.pdbx_description
1 polymer ?
#
loop_
_entity_poly.entity_id
_entity_poly.type
_entity_poly.pdbx_seq_one_letter_code
_entity_poly.pdbx_strand_id
1 'polypeptide(L)'
;MKKCLTVEPLAESRHQEFIEFIYREFFPREPLALASGLAAKSNPKTVDTFVQWMHQGVSLVITDPETNRIIAGALNCLLKKSDLLFDVDYSCMEEEDKCIWMFLDHLEVGYNVFEELKVDSGMELVFLCVNESHTGQGLARRLTEETIAMARLRGIPFIKSNPSTPGILANN
;
A
#
# COMPACT_ATOMS: atom_id res chain seq x y z
N MET A 1 22.28 -13.50 -19.13
CA MET A 1 22.12 -12.04 -18.84
C MET A 1 20.95 -11.91 -17.85
N LYS A 2 21.16 -11.35 -16.65
CA LYS A 2 20.02 -11.01 -15.78
C LYS A 2 19.18 -9.95 -16.52
N LYS A 3 17.95 -10.29 -16.89
CA LYS A 3 17.00 -9.31 -17.42
C LYS A 3 16.78 -8.22 -16.38
N CYS A 4 16.81 -6.97 -16.80
CA CYS A 4 16.61 -5.84 -15.91
C CYS A 4 15.13 -5.83 -15.48
N LEU A 5 14.88 -5.97 -14.19
CA LEU A 5 13.56 -5.79 -13.62
C LEU A 5 13.20 -4.29 -13.71
N THR A 6 12.05 -3.95 -14.26
CA THR A 6 11.57 -2.56 -14.38
C THR A 6 10.37 -2.33 -13.46
N VAL A 7 10.31 -1.12 -12.89
CA VAL A 7 9.11 -0.66 -12.21
C VAL A 7 8.16 -0.08 -13.26
N GLU A 8 6.90 -0.46 -13.19
CA GLU A 8 5.88 -0.03 -14.15
C GLU A 8 4.57 0.33 -13.41
N PRO A 9 3.75 1.23 -13.97
CA PRO A 9 2.40 1.48 -13.44
C PRO A 9 1.58 0.20 -13.47
N LEU A 10 0.77 -0.01 -12.42
CA LEU A 10 -0.17 -1.13 -12.37
C LEU A 10 -1.27 -0.93 -13.42
N ALA A 11 -1.31 -1.80 -14.42
CA ALA A 11 -2.37 -1.79 -15.43
C ALA A 11 -3.70 -2.30 -14.85
N GLU A 12 -4.82 -1.72 -15.28
CA GLU A 12 -6.17 -2.10 -14.82
C GLU A 12 -6.47 -3.59 -15.01
N SER A 13 -6.04 -4.15 -16.14
CA SER A 13 -6.19 -5.58 -16.44
C SER A 13 -5.46 -6.52 -15.46
N ARG A 14 -4.59 -5.97 -14.61
CA ARG A 14 -3.81 -6.72 -13.61
C ARG A 14 -4.24 -6.46 -12.16
N HIS A 15 -5.32 -5.70 -11.94
CA HIS A 15 -5.81 -5.42 -10.58
C HIS A 15 -6.10 -6.70 -9.81
N GLN A 16 -6.79 -7.66 -10.42
CA GLN A 16 -7.10 -8.94 -9.77
C GLN A 16 -5.83 -9.73 -9.41
N GLU A 17 -4.85 -9.80 -10.31
CA GLU A 17 -3.55 -10.45 -10.04
C GLU A 17 -2.83 -9.78 -8.87
N PHE A 18 -2.89 -8.44 -8.79
CA PHE A 18 -2.23 -7.70 -7.73
C PHE A 18 -2.91 -7.90 -6.37
N ILE A 19 -4.25 -7.99 -6.33
CA ILE A 19 -5.00 -8.35 -5.12
C ILE A 19 -4.56 -9.73 -4.62
N GLU A 20 -4.55 -10.73 -5.51
CA GLU A 20 -4.11 -12.09 -5.18
C GLU A 20 -2.65 -12.11 -4.69
N PHE A 21 -1.79 -11.26 -5.28
CA PHE A 21 -0.42 -11.09 -4.85
C PHE A 21 -0.33 -10.53 -3.43
N ILE A 22 -1.10 -9.49 -3.08
CA ILE A 22 -1.16 -8.91 -1.73
C ILE A 22 -1.62 -9.96 -0.71
N TYR A 23 -2.68 -10.70 -1.00
CA TYR A 23 -3.19 -11.74 -0.10
C TYR A 23 -2.22 -12.91 0.08
N ARG A 24 -1.44 -13.23 -0.93
CA ARG A 24 -0.46 -14.32 -0.87
C ARG A 24 0.85 -13.91 -0.21
N GLU A 25 1.34 -12.68 -0.47
CA GLU A 25 2.71 -12.30 -0.12
C GLU A 25 2.77 -11.27 1.01
N PHE A 26 1.75 -10.43 1.22
CA PHE A 26 1.76 -9.38 2.24
C PHE A 26 1.11 -9.87 3.54
N PHE A 27 -0.18 -10.16 3.54
CA PHE A 27 -0.94 -10.45 4.75
C PHE A 27 -0.38 -11.64 5.58
N PRO A 28 0.12 -12.75 5.01
CA PRO A 28 0.68 -13.84 5.81
C PRO A 28 1.96 -13.50 6.56
N ARG A 29 2.57 -12.35 6.29
CA ARG A 29 3.84 -11.91 6.89
C ARG A 29 3.74 -10.58 7.61
N GLU A 30 2.61 -9.89 7.47
CA GLU A 30 2.39 -8.57 8.03
C GLU A 30 1.98 -8.71 9.51
N PRO A 31 2.72 -8.07 10.46
CA PRO A 31 2.50 -8.28 11.89
C PRO A 31 1.11 -7.92 12.39
N LEU A 32 0.50 -6.84 11.89
CA LEU A 32 -0.85 -6.43 12.30
C LEU A 32 -1.91 -7.40 11.78
N ALA A 33 -1.77 -7.85 10.52
CA ALA A 33 -2.66 -8.84 9.94
C ALA A 33 -2.61 -10.18 10.70
N LEU A 34 -1.39 -10.61 11.07
CA LEU A 34 -1.20 -11.82 11.87
C LEU A 34 -1.82 -11.67 13.27
N ALA A 35 -1.63 -10.52 13.92
CA ALA A 35 -2.15 -10.26 15.26
C ALA A 35 -3.68 -10.17 15.31
N SER A 36 -4.31 -9.63 14.24
CA SER A 36 -5.77 -9.48 14.15
C SER A 36 -6.49 -10.73 13.60
N GLY A 37 -5.74 -11.69 13.01
CA GLY A 37 -6.30 -12.84 12.31
C GLY A 37 -6.77 -12.55 10.89
N LEU A 38 -6.54 -11.35 10.36
CA LEU A 38 -6.94 -10.94 9.01
C LEU A 38 -6.26 -11.75 7.90
N ALA A 39 -5.07 -12.26 8.14
CA ALA A 39 -4.28 -13.02 7.16
C ALA A 39 -4.99 -14.24 6.54
N ALA A 40 -6.06 -14.70 7.16
CA ALA A 40 -6.76 -15.93 6.75
C ALA A 40 -7.96 -15.68 5.82
N LYS A 41 -8.46 -14.44 5.66
CA LYS A 41 -9.74 -14.20 4.98
C LYS A 41 -9.68 -12.97 4.08
N SER A 42 -10.14 -13.11 2.83
CA SER A 42 -10.41 -11.94 1.98
C SER A 42 -11.82 -11.42 2.30
N ASN A 43 -11.93 -10.17 2.70
CA ASN A 43 -13.20 -9.47 2.87
C ASN A 43 -13.56 -8.75 1.55
N PRO A 44 -14.74 -8.97 0.96
CA PRO A 44 -15.15 -8.32 -0.28
C PRO A 44 -15.09 -6.79 -0.20
N LYS A 45 -15.48 -6.18 0.92
CA LYS A 45 -15.43 -4.71 1.10
C LYS A 45 -14.00 -4.17 1.08
N THR A 46 -13.08 -4.89 1.71
CA THR A 46 -11.65 -4.53 1.70
C THR A 46 -11.08 -4.65 0.29
N VAL A 47 -11.46 -5.69 -0.45
CA VAL A 47 -11.10 -5.85 -1.87
C VAL A 47 -11.64 -4.70 -2.71
N ASP A 48 -12.90 -4.31 -2.53
CA ASP A 48 -13.51 -3.17 -3.25
C ASP A 48 -12.74 -1.86 -2.97
N THR A 49 -12.30 -1.65 -1.73
CA THR A 49 -11.47 -0.49 -1.36
C THR A 49 -10.12 -0.52 -2.10
N PHE A 50 -9.45 -1.67 -2.15
CA PHE A 50 -8.19 -1.80 -2.91
C PHE A 50 -8.39 -1.53 -4.40
N VAL A 51 -9.48 -2.02 -4.99
CA VAL A 51 -9.83 -1.75 -6.39
C VAL A 51 -10.03 -0.25 -6.63
N GLN A 52 -10.75 0.44 -5.74
CA GLN A 52 -10.92 1.90 -5.83
C GLN A 52 -9.59 2.65 -5.78
N TRP A 53 -8.67 2.26 -4.89
CA TRP A 53 -7.33 2.86 -4.84
C TRP A 53 -6.51 2.57 -6.10
N MET A 54 -6.55 1.34 -6.62
CA MET A 54 -5.84 0.99 -7.86
C MET A 54 -6.35 1.76 -9.07
N HIS A 55 -7.65 2.05 -9.16
CA HIS A 55 -8.23 2.89 -10.22
C HIS A 55 -7.72 4.34 -10.24
N GLN A 56 -7.11 4.82 -9.15
CA GLN A 56 -6.48 6.15 -9.13
C GLN A 56 -5.19 6.22 -9.96
N GLY A 57 -4.65 5.09 -10.43
CA GLY A 57 -3.52 5.01 -11.35
C GLY A 57 -2.19 5.50 -10.76
N VAL A 58 -2.00 5.33 -9.44
CA VAL A 58 -0.76 5.69 -8.73
C VAL A 58 -0.01 4.48 -8.17
N SER A 59 -0.53 3.27 -8.34
CA SER A 59 0.11 2.04 -7.88
C SER A 59 1.17 1.55 -8.87
N LEU A 60 2.22 0.92 -8.35
CA LEU A 60 3.38 0.48 -9.11
C LEU A 60 3.67 -1.00 -8.88
N VAL A 61 4.17 -1.68 -9.90
CA VAL A 61 4.56 -3.09 -9.81
C VAL A 61 5.90 -3.36 -10.48
N ILE A 62 6.50 -4.49 -10.11
CA ILE A 62 7.62 -5.09 -10.81
C ILE A 62 7.20 -6.48 -11.26
N THR A 63 7.39 -6.76 -12.53
CA THR A 63 7.03 -8.02 -13.17
C THR A 63 8.27 -8.84 -13.48
N ASP A 64 8.23 -10.13 -13.21
CA ASP A 64 9.26 -11.07 -13.69
C ASP A 64 9.13 -11.22 -15.21
N PRO A 65 10.17 -10.86 -15.98
CA PRO A 65 10.11 -10.89 -17.44
C PRO A 65 10.07 -12.30 -18.05
N GLU A 66 10.31 -13.35 -17.28
CA GLU A 66 10.25 -14.74 -17.75
C GLU A 66 8.85 -15.34 -17.57
N THR A 67 8.23 -15.05 -16.45
CA THR A 67 6.92 -15.62 -16.10
C THR A 67 5.77 -14.65 -16.32
N ASN A 68 6.06 -13.37 -16.55
CA ASN A 68 5.10 -12.27 -16.63
C ASN A 68 4.24 -12.13 -15.36
N ARG A 69 4.73 -12.60 -14.20
CA ARG A 69 4.02 -12.49 -12.92
C ARG A 69 4.51 -11.28 -12.12
N ILE A 70 3.61 -10.68 -11.35
CA ILE A 70 3.98 -9.65 -10.37
C ILE A 70 4.83 -10.30 -9.26
N ILE A 71 6.02 -9.74 -9.03
CA ILE A 71 6.98 -10.18 -8.01
C ILE A 71 7.22 -9.14 -6.93
N ALA A 72 6.83 -7.89 -7.17
CA ALA A 72 6.82 -6.83 -6.16
C ALA A 72 5.81 -5.77 -6.54
N GLY A 73 5.27 -5.05 -5.55
CA GLY A 73 4.31 -3.99 -5.81
C GLY A 73 4.16 -3.02 -4.65
N ALA A 74 3.76 -1.80 -5.01
CA ALA A 74 3.38 -0.72 -4.13
C ALA A 74 1.93 -0.32 -4.42
N LEU A 75 1.02 -0.57 -3.49
CA LEU A 75 -0.33 -0.03 -3.53
C LEU A 75 -0.30 1.36 -2.94
N ASN A 76 -0.59 2.34 -3.76
CA ASN A 76 -0.69 3.73 -3.36
C ASN A 76 -2.14 4.22 -3.49
N CYS A 77 -2.53 5.18 -2.65
CA CYS A 77 -3.78 5.90 -2.83
C CYS A 77 -3.59 7.42 -2.70
N LEU A 78 -4.38 8.16 -3.46
CA LEU A 78 -4.47 9.61 -3.34
C LEU A 78 -5.34 9.97 -2.14
N LEU A 79 -4.87 10.89 -1.33
CA LEU A 79 -5.56 11.43 -0.17
C LEU A 79 -6.05 12.83 -0.45
N LYS A 80 -7.24 13.15 0.03
CA LYS A 80 -7.76 14.53 0.10
C LYS A 80 -8.12 14.85 1.53
N LYS A 81 -7.91 16.09 1.93
CA LYS A 81 -8.30 16.58 3.25
C LYS A 81 -9.79 16.38 3.54
N SER A 82 -10.63 16.47 2.50
CA SER A 82 -12.07 16.20 2.56
C SER A 82 -12.43 14.75 2.88
N ASP A 83 -11.52 13.82 2.59
CA ASP A 83 -11.76 12.38 2.71
C ASP A 83 -11.27 11.81 4.04
N LEU A 84 -10.67 12.66 4.90
CA LEU A 84 -10.36 12.32 6.29
C LEU A 84 -11.67 12.17 7.04
N LEU A 85 -12.14 10.95 7.08
CA LEU A 85 -13.34 10.57 7.80
C LEU A 85 -13.01 10.46 9.29
N PHE A 86 -13.30 11.50 10.05
CA PHE A 86 -13.26 11.45 11.50
C PHE A 86 -14.39 10.57 12.09
N ASP A 87 -15.29 10.06 11.24
CA ASP A 87 -16.42 9.22 11.62
C ASP A 87 -16.49 7.96 10.74
N VAL A 88 -15.46 7.11 10.79
CA VAL A 88 -15.55 5.78 10.18
C VAL A 88 -16.55 4.95 10.99
N ASP A 89 -17.62 4.51 10.33
CA ASP A 89 -18.56 3.57 10.95
C ASP A 89 -17.98 2.15 10.95
N TYR A 90 -17.37 1.79 12.06
CA TYR A 90 -16.81 0.45 12.27
C TYR A 90 -17.87 -0.63 12.55
N SER A 91 -19.13 -0.26 12.74
CA SER A 91 -20.19 -1.21 13.15
C SER A 91 -20.51 -2.25 12.07
N CYS A 92 -20.22 -1.93 10.82
CA CYS A 92 -20.47 -2.81 9.67
C CYS A 92 -19.21 -3.59 9.20
N MET A 93 -18.09 -3.48 9.93
CA MET A 93 -16.85 -4.20 9.62
C MET A 93 -16.77 -5.53 10.37
N GLU A 94 -16.10 -6.51 9.77
CA GLU A 94 -15.70 -7.73 10.47
C GLU A 94 -14.69 -7.37 11.58
N GLU A 95 -14.67 -8.13 12.67
CA GLU A 95 -13.86 -7.78 13.85
C GLU A 95 -12.35 -7.69 13.55
N GLU A 96 -11.85 -8.53 12.65
CA GLU A 96 -10.45 -8.55 12.23
C GLU A 96 -10.07 -7.26 11.48
N ASP A 97 -10.90 -6.83 10.52
CA ASP A 97 -10.73 -5.56 9.79
C ASP A 97 -10.84 -4.36 10.73
N LYS A 98 -11.88 -4.35 11.56
CA LYS A 98 -12.15 -3.28 12.53
C LYS A 98 -10.95 -3.05 13.45
N CYS A 99 -10.35 -4.12 13.97
CA CYS A 99 -9.17 -4.02 14.85
C CYS A 99 -8.01 -3.27 14.18
N ILE A 100 -7.72 -3.59 12.91
CA ILE A 100 -6.65 -2.93 12.15
C ILE A 100 -6.99 -1.48 11.86
N TRP A 101 -8.20 -1.19 11.36
CA TRP A 101 -8.62 0.17 11.03
C TRP A 101 -8.63 1.08 12.25
N MET A 102 -9.18 0.62 13.38
CA MET A 102 -9.16 1.37 14.64
C MET A 102 -7.73 1.62 15.14
N PHE A 103 -6.83 0.66 14.97
CA PHE A 103 -5.43 0.83 15.34
C PHE A 103 -4.74 1.88 14.47
N LEU A 104 -4.94 1.83 13.15
CA LEU A 104 -4.35 2.81 12.21
C LEU A 104 -4.89 4.22 12.47
N ASP A 105 -6.20 4.36 12.69
CA ASP A 105 -6.82 5.64 13.06
C ASP A 105 -6.25 6.18 14.38
N HIS A 106 -6.03 5.28 15.36
CA HIS A 106 -5.43 5.69 16.63
C HIS A 106 -4.01 6.23 16.48
N LEU A 107 -3.23 5.73 15.52
CA LEU A 107 -1.89 6.26 15.23
C LEU A 107 -1.93 7.69 14.67
N GLU A 108 -3.04 8.07 14.04
CA GLU A 108 -3.22 9.41 13.45
C GLU A 108 -3.91 10.40 14.40
N VAL A 109 -4.36 9.95 15.59
CA VAL A 109 -4.99 10.82 16.59
C VAL A 109 -4.01 11.91 17.05
N GLY A 110 -4.43 13.16 16.90
CA GLY A 110 -3.64 14.32 17.34
C GLY A 110 -2.62 14.85 16.33
N TYR A 111 -2.48 14.19 15.17
CA TYR A 111 -1.63 14.68 14.09
C TYR A 111 -2.38 14.75 12.77
N ASN A 112 -2.59 15.96 12.27
CA ASN A 112 -3.22 16.17 10.97
C ASN A 112 -2.18 16.72 9.99
N VAL A 113 -1.64 15.86 9.13
CA VAL A 113 -0.62 16.19 8.14
C VAL A 113 -1.05 17.31 7.18
N PHE A 114 -2.35 17.39 6.84
CA PHE A 114 -2.86 18.42 5.96
C PHE A 114 -2.84 19.81 6.60
N GLU A 115 -3.15 19.89 7.90
CA GLU A 115 -3.06 21.15 8.66
C GLU A 115 -1.60 21.58 8.86
N GLU A 116 -0.75 20.62 9.23
CA GLU A 116 0.68 20.88 9.47
C GLU A 116 1.37 21.42 8.22
N LEU A 117 1.16 20.75 7.09
CA LEU A 117 1.77 21.13 5.80
C LEU A 117 0.98 22.19 5.04
N LYS A 118 -0.23 22.59 5.50
CA LYS A 118 -1.15 23.54 4.84
C LYS A 118 -1.45 23.17 3.40
N VAL A 119 -1.82 21.90 3.18
CA VAL A 119 -2.14 21.34 1.87
C VAL A 119 -3.48 20.60 1.93
N ASP A 120 -4.13 20.39 0.78
CA ASP A 120 -5.45 19.78 0.69
C ASP A 120 -5.42 18.38 0.05
N SER A 121 -4.25 17.92 -0.36
CA SER A 121 -4.07 16.61 -0.98
C SER A 121 -2.72 16.01 -0.64
N GLY A 122 -2.61 14.69 -0.81
CA GLY A 122 -1.40 13.92 -0.60
C GLY A 122 -1.51 12.53 -1.19
N MET A 123 -0.61 11.66 -0.82
CA MET A 123 -0.63 10.25 -1.20
C MET A 123 -0.25 9.37 -0.02
N GLU A 124 -0.81 8.19 0.06
CA GLU A 124 -0.39 7.15 0.99
C GLU A 124 0.20 5.96 0.25
N LEU A 125 1.37 5.50 0.69
CA LEU A 125 1.90 4.19 0.36
C LEU A 125 1.29 3.18 1.35
N VAL A 126 0.22 2.52 0.92
CA VAL A 126 -0.59 1.64 1.77
C VAL A 126 0.08 0.28 1.96
N PHE A 127 0.45 -0.37 0.86
CA PHE A 127 1.15 -1.65 0.88
C PHE A 127 2.42 -1.61 0.05
N LEU A 128 3.49 -2.16 0.62
CA LEU A 128 4.76 -2.40 -0.07
C LEU A 128 5.11 -3.87 0.13
N CYS A 129 5.07 -4.63 -0.95
CA CYS A 129 5.21 -6.08 -0.89
C CYS A 129 6.20 -6.60 -1.93
N VAL A 130 7.02 -7.57 -1.53
CA VAL A 130 7.97 -8.29 -2.39
C VAL A 130 7.76 -9.78 -2.18
N ASN A 131 7.66 -10.53 -3.28
CA ASN A 131 7.62 -11.99 -3.24
C ASN A 131 8.81 -12.55 -2.46
N GLU A 132 8.58 -13.55 -1.63
CA GLU A 132 9.59 -14.10 -0.71
C GLU A 132 10.87 -14.52 -1.44
N SER A 133 10.77 -15.15 -2.60
CA SER A 133 11.93 -15.60 -3.39
C SER A 133 12.76 -14.46 -4.00
N HIS A 134 12.25 -13.22 -3.96
CA HIS A 134 12.89 -12.02 -4.50
C HIS A 134 13.28 -11.00 -3.42
N THR A 135 13.18 -11.38 -2.14
CA THR A 135 13.62 -10.53 -1.03
C THR A 135 15.13 -10.29 -1.07
N GLY A 136 15.58 -9.20 -0.42
CA GLY A 136 17.02 -8.86 -0.37
C GLY A 136 17.61 -8.32 -1.68
N GLN A 137 16.80 -8.15 -2.75
CA GLN A 137 17.24 -7.62 -4.05
C GLN A 137 17.01 -6.11 -4.22
N GLY A 138 16.60 -5.42 -3.17
CA GLY A 138 16.35 -3.98 -3.20
C GLY A 138 15.07 -3.56 -3.93
N LEU A 139 14.14 -4.49 -4.24
CA LEU A 139 12.92 -4.20 -5.01
C LEU A 139 11.98 -3.26 -4.26
N ALA A 140 11.81 -3.44 -2.94
CA ALA A 140 11.01 -2.54 -2.11
C ALA A 140 11.54 -1.10 -2.16
N ARG A 141 12.87 -0.94 -2.00
CA ARG A 141 13.52 0.37 -2.11
C ARG A 141 13.26 1.02 -3.47
N ARG A 142 13.41 0.28 -4.56
CA ARG A 142 13.14 0.80 -5.90
C ARG A 142 11.70 1.24 -6.07
N LEU A 143 10.72 0.45 -5.60
CA LEU A 143 9.31 0.83 -5.63
C LEU A 143 9.05 2.12 -4.84
N THR A 144 9.68 2.27 -3.67
CA THR A 144 9.56 3.49 -2.85
C THR A 144 10.17 4.69 -3.59
N GLU A 145 11.37 4.56 -4.15
CA GLU A 145 12.04 5.62 -4.91
C GLU A 145 11.21 6.05 -6.13
N GLU A 146 10.62 5.11 -6.87
CA GLU A 146 9.75 5.40 -8.02
C GLU A 146 8.40 5.99 -7.59
N THR A 147 7.84 5.56 -6.45
CA THR A 147 6.65 6.19 -5.86
C THR A 147 6.92 7.66 -5.53
N ILE A 148 8.06 7.97 -4.92
CA ILE A 148 8.47 9.35 -4.62
C ILE A 148 8.68 10.15 -5.91
N ALA A 149 9.36 9.58 -6.91
CA ALA A 149 9.57 10.23 -8.19
C ALA A 149 8.25 10.54 -8.92
N MET A 150 7.33 9.59 -8.93
CA MET A 150 5.99 9.77 -9.50
C MET A 150 5.20 10.86 -8.78
N ALA A 151 5.22 10.88 -7.45
CA ALA A 151 4.53 11.90 -6.67
C ALA A 151 5.06 13.32 -6.99
N ARG A 152 6.39 13.47 -7.07
CA ARG A 152 7.03 14.74 -7.46
C ARG A 152 6.60 15.19 -8.86
N LEU A 153 6.60 14.28 -9.84
CA LEU A 153 6.17 14.57 -11.21
C LEU A 153 4.70 14.99 -11.30
N ARG A 154 3.85 14.44 -10.41
CA ARG A 154 2.42 14.77 -10.35
C ARG A 154 2.11 15.97 -9.46
N GLY A 155 3.12 16.59 -8.84
CA GLY A 155 2.93 17.71 -7.92
C GLY A 155 2.21 17.34 -6.63
N ILE A 156 2.30 16.08 -6.19
CA ILE A 156 1.71 15.61 -4.94
C ILE A 156 2.58 16.11 -3.78
N PRO A 157 2.03 16.90 -2.84
CA PRO A 157 2.84 17.64 -1.87
C PRO A 157 3.49 16.77 -0.79
N PHE A 158 2.92 15.62 -0.47
CA PHE A 158 3.51 14.68 0.50
C PHE A 158 3.12 13.23 0.21
N ILE A 159 3.91 12.32 0.78
CA ILE A 159 3.60 10.90 0.87
C ILE A 159 3.66 10.51 2.34
N LYS A 160 2.65 9.80 2.85
CA LYS A 160 2.69 9.13 4.14
C LYS A 160 2.71 7.61 3.98
N SER A 161 3.14 6.91 5.01
CA SER A 161 3.04 5.45 5.13
C SER A 161 3.06 5.07 6.59
N ASN A 162 2.35 4.02 6.97
CA ASN A 162 2.32 3.45 8.30
C ASN A 162 3.05 2.09 8.30
N PRO A 163 4.41 2.07 8.33
CA PRO A 163 5.17 0.83 8.25
C PRO A 163 5.03 0.02 9.55
N SER A 164 4.61 -1.22 9.44
CA SER A 164 4.48 -2.18 10.54
C SER A 164 5.76 -3.00 10.79
N THR A 165 6.76 -2.89 9.89
CA THR A 165 8.04 -3.62 9.99
C THR A 165 9.22 -2.68 10.16
N PRO A 166 10.17 -2.96 11.11
CA PRO A 166 11.30 -2.09 11.41
C PRO A 166 12.26 -1.82 10.25
N GLY A 167 12.34 -2.71 9.26
CA GLY A 167 13.30 -2.63 8.16
C GLY A 167 13.10 -1.44 7.20
N ILE A 168 11.94 -0.79 7.20
CA ILE A 168 11.67 0.39 6.34
C ILE A 168 12.18 1.68 7.01
N LEU A 169 12.27 1.70 8.33
CA LEU A 169 12.70 2.86 9.11
C LEU A 169 14.23 2.99 9.27
N ALA A 170 14.98 1.95 8.94
CA ALA A 170 16.42 1.86 9.24
C ALA A 170 17.35 2.52 8.20
N ASN A 171 16.85 3.14 7.15
CA ASN A 171 17.66 3.68 6.04
C ASN A 171 17.43 5.18 5.78
N ASN A 172 17.18 5.97 6.81
CA ASN A 172 17.21 7.43 6.73
C ASN A 172 18.54 7.98 7.24
#